data_2ddbc954092e440d1cdec3aef1999424
#
_entry.id   2ddbc954092e440d1cdec3aef1999424
#
_cell.length_a   1.000
_cell.length_b   1.000
_cell.length_c   1.000
_cell.angle_alpha   90.00
_cell.angle_beta   90.00
_cell.angle_gamma   90.00
#
_symmetry.space_group_name_H-M   'P 1'
#
loop_
_entity.id
_entity.type
_entity.pdbx_description
1 polymer ?
#
loop_
_entity_poly.entity_id
_entity_poly.type
_entity_poly.pdbx_seq_one_letter_code
_entity_poly.pdbx_strand_id
1 'polypeptide(L)'
;EKPALPHIKRDMIDFLEIPHFAINDIKAGGGWTTADGVFYPHERLVTPAEPPRSYAYCSDTRFVPELAETLRGVDLLFHEATFAEADAARAAETMHSTAQQAATLAKMAEVRRLLIGHFSARYEDESVLLKEAQSIFADTLLAREGLSLAL
;
A
#
# COMPACT_ATOMS: atom_id res chain seq x y z
N GLU A 1 2.60 -3.99 6.99
CA GLU A 1 2.31 -3.98 8.46
C GLU A 1 1.71 -5.31 8.90
N LYS A 2 1.83 -5.64 10.19
CA LYS A 2 1.11 -6.79 10.75
C LYS A 2 -0.38 -6.47 10.83
N PRO A 3 -1.27 -7.41 10.47
CA PRO A 3 -2.69 -7.21 10.66
C PRO A 3 -2.99 -6.84 12.12
N ALA A 4 -3.72 -5.76 12.32
CA ALA A 4 -4.21 -5.41 13.65
C ALA A 4 -5.34 -6.38 14.05
N LEU A 5 -5.45 -6.68 15.34
CA LEU A 5 -6.60 -7.43 15.84
C LEU A 5 -7.85 -6.55 15.82
N PRO A 6 -9.03 -7.13 15.58
CA PRO A 6 -10.28 -6.39 15.63
C PRO A 6 -10.51 -5.79 17.02
N HIS A 7 -11.29 -4.73 17.07
CA HIS A 7 -11.66 -4.08 18.32
C HIS A 7 -12.98 -4.65 18.82
N ILE A 8 -13.00 -5.13 20.07
CA ILE A 8 -14.26 -5.53 20.70
C ILE A 8 -15.13 -4.29 20.96
N LYS A 9 -16.41 -4.38 20.68
CA LYS A 9 -17.38 -3.32 20.92
C LYS A 9 -17.62 -3.18 22.41
N ARG A 10 -17.37 -1.99 22.94
CA ARG A 10 -17.41 -1.73 24.39
C ARG A 10 -18.80 -1.91 24.99
N ASP A 11 -19.82 -1.46 24.28
CA ASP A 11 -21.22 -1.64 24.62
C ASP A 11 -21.63 -3.11 24.74
N MET A 12 -21.06 -3.98 23.93
CA MET A 12 -21.31 -5.43 23.99
C MET A 12 -20.60 -6.09 25.17
N ILE A 13 -19.44 -5.59 25.61
CA ILE A 13 -18.77 -6.09 26.82
C ILE A 13 -19.68 -5.87 28.04
N ASP A 14 -20.18 -4.64 28.19
CA ASP A 14 -21.01 -4.26 29.33
C ASP A 14 -22.38 -4.95 29.27
N PHE A 15 -23.02 -5.00 28.10
CA PHE A 15 -24.34 -5.59 27.91
C PHE A 15 -24.38 -7.10 28.13
N LEU A 16 -23.33 -7.82 27.68
CA LEU A 16 -23.23 -9.28 27.76
C LEU A 16 -22.39 -9.75 28.95
N GLU A 17 -21.94 -8.82 29.80
CA GLU A 17 -21.07 -9.11 30.96
C GLU A 17 -19.84 -9.96 30.59
N ILE A 18 -19.20 -9.61 29.45
CA ILE A 18 -18.06 -10.39 28.92
C ILE A 18 -16.84 -10.20 29.83
N PRO A 19 -16.32 -11.26 30.45
CA PRO A 19 -15.17 -11.16 31.32
C PRO A 19 -13.87 -10.89 30.54
N HIS A 20 -12.95 -10.18 31.18
CA HIS A 20 -11.68 -9.77 30.55
C HIS A 20 -10.89 -10.92 29.94
N PHE A 21 -10.91 -12.12 30.52
CA PHE A 21 -10.17 -13.26 30.00
C PHE A 21 -10.70 -13.74 28.64
N ALA A 22 -11.99 -13.52 28.32
CA ALA A 22 -12.60 -13.96 27.06
C ALA A 22 -12.31 -12.98 25.89
N ILE A 23 -11.87 -11.77 26.18
CA ILE A 23 -11.66 -10.71 25.16
C ILE A 23 -10.68 -11.13 24.09
N ASN A 24 -9.58 -11.78 24.46
CA ASN A 24 -8.55 -12.19 23.49
C ASN A 24 -9.05 -13.30 22.57
N ASP A 25 -9.81 -14.25 23.09
CA ASP A 25 -10.40 -15.32 22.30
C ASP A 25 -11.43 -14.78 21.32
N ILE A 26 -12.25 -13.81 21.77
CA ILE A 26 -13.20 -13.13 20.89
C ILE A 26 -12.46 -12.37 19.79
N LYS A 27 -11.40 -11.62 20.10
CA LYS A 27 -10.58 -10.92 19.09
C LYS A 27 -9.91 -11.86 18.10
N ALA A 28 -9.60 -13.07 18.52
CA ALA A 28 -9.02 -14.12 17.68
C ALA A 28 -10.02 -14.87 16.80
N GLY A 29 -11.31 -14.51 16.84
CA GLY A 29 -12.36 -15.13 16.04
C GLY A 29 -13.37 -15.97 16.82
N GLY A 30 -13.23 -16.06 18.15
CA GLY A 30 -14.18 -16.74 19.03
C GLY A 30 -15.48 -15.96 19.19
N GLY A 31 -16.57 -16.68 19.50
CA GLY A 31 -17.84 -16.10 19.94
C GLY A 31 -17.95 -16.05 21.46
N TRP A 32 -19.09 -15.55 21.95
CA TRP A 32 -19.42 -15.54 23.37
C TRP A 32 -20.79 -16.17 23.63
N THR A 33 -20.87 -17.02 24.65
CA THR A 33 -22.15 -17.58 25.12
C THR A 33 -22.47 -16.98 26.50
N THR A 34 -23.63 -16.35 26.61
CA THR A 34 -24.11 -15.77 27.86
C THR A 34 -24.53 -16.84 28.87
N ALA A 35 -24.76 -16.45 30.13
CA ALA A 35 -25.15 -17.36 31.19
C ALA A 35 -26.51 -18.06 30.94
N ASP A 36 -27.40 -17.43 30.18
CA ASP A 36 -28.69 -17.97 29.74
C ASP A 36 -28.61 -18.81 28.45
N GLY A 37 -27.38 -19.06 27.94
CA GLY A 37 -27.12 -19.98 26.84
C GLY A 37 -27.24 -19.36 25.44
N VAL A 38 -27.37 -18.04 25.32
CA VAL A 38 -27.43 -17.36 24.01
C VAL A 38 -26.03 -17.18 23.45
N PHE A 39 -25.81 -17.66 22.22
CA PHE A 39 -24.53 -17.52 21.52
C PHE A 39 -24.48 -16.26 20.65
N TYR A 40 -23.43 -15.48 20.82
CA TYR A 40 -23.10 -14.32 20.01
C TYR A 40 -21.84 -14.60 19.17
N PRO A 41 -21.94 -14.61 17.84
CA PRO A 41 -20.80 -14.85 16.99
C PRO A 41 -19.85 -13.65 16.96
N HIS A 42 -18.58 -13.91 16.62
CA HIS A 42 -17.49 -12.93 16.54
C HIS A 42 -17.88 -11.60 15.87
N GLU A 43 -18.50 -11.68 14.69
CA GLU A 43 -18.84 -10.52 13.85
C GLU A 43 -19.81 -9.55 14.54
N ARG A 44 -20.60 -10.04 15.50
CA ARG A 44 -21.48 -9.17 16.31
C ARG A 44 -20.74 -8.47 17.43
N LEU A 45 -19.65 -9.07 17.92
CA LEU A 45 -18.94 -8.62 19.11
C LEU A 45 -17.80 -7.65 18.79
N VAL A 46 -17.30 -7.64 17.54
CA VAL A 46 -16.14 -6.84 17.16
C VAL A 46 -16.45 -5.86 16.03
N THR A 47 -15.62 -4.82 15.97
CA THR A 47 -15.45 -3.98 14.80
C THR A 47 -14.20 -4.49 14.08
N PRO A 48 -14.26 -4.79 12.78
CA PRO A 48 -13.08 -5.21 12.02
C PRO A 48 -11.92 -4.24 12.21
N ALA A 49 -10.70 -4.77 12.26
CA ALA A 49 -9.51 -3.93 12.19
C ALA A 49 -9.42 -3.26 10.81
N GLU A 50 -8.80 -2.09 10.75
CA GLU A 50 -8.44 -1.52 9.47
C GLU A 50 -7.45 -2.46 8.76
N PRO A 51 -7.57 -2.61 7.42
CA PRO A 51 -6.62 -3.42 6.66
C PRO A 51 -5.20 -2.87 6.85
N PRO A 52 -4.20 -3.76 6.96
CA PRO A 52 -2.81 -3.34 7.07
C PRO A 52 -2.39 -2.59 5.82
N ARG A 53 -1.61 -1.53 5.99
CA ARG A 53 -1.08 -0.76 4.87
C ARG A 53 0.12 -1.45 4.26
N SER A 54 0.26 -1.32 2.96
CA SER A 54 1.26 -1.99 2.17
C SER A 54 2.17 -1.00 1.44
N TYR A 55 3.46 -1.33 1.42
CA TYR A 55 4.49 -0.58 0.72
C TYR A 55 5.34 -1.51 -0.13
N ALA A 56 5.59 -1.13 -1.36
CA ALA A 56 6.51 -1.84 -2.24
C ALA A 56 7.64 -0.91 -2.71
N TYR A 57 8.83 -1.47 -2.84
CA TYR A 57 10.03 -0.76 -3.27
C TYR A 57 10.65 -1.47 -4.48
N CYS A 58 10.64 -0.81 -5.63
CA CYS A 58 11.20 -1.28 -6.89
C CYS A 58 12.26 -0.26 -7.35
N SER A 59 13.53 -0.59 -7.18
CA SER A 59 14.65 0.25 -7.58
C SER A 59 15.67 -0.52 -8.39
N ASP A 60 16.48 0.18 -9.16
CA ASP A 60 17.50 -0.39 -10.04
C ASP A 60 16.94 -1.52 -10.91
N THR A 61 15.82 -1.27 -11.56
CA THR A 61 15.09 -2.26 -12.34
C THR A 61 14.59 -1.71 -13.66
N ARG A 62 14.72 -2.51 -14.70
CA ARG A 62 14.00 -2.25 -15.95
C ARG A 62 12.49 -2.39 -15.75
N PHE A 63 11.73 -1.91 -16.70
CA PHE A 63 10.29 -2.15 -16.74
C PHE A 63 9.96 -3.65 -16.81
N VAL A 64 9.26 -4.16 -15.81
CA VAL A 64 8.85 -5.56 -15.66
C VAL A 64 7.33 -5.60 -15.41
N PRO A 65 6.51 -5.63 -16.48
CA PRO A 65 5.06 -5.57 -16.36
C PRO A 65 4.45 -6.74 -15.56
N GLU A 66 5.13 -7.88 -15.49
CA GLU A 66 4.71 -9.05 -14.73
C GLU A 66 4.61 -8.78 -13.22
N LEU A 67 5.34 -7.78 -12.72
CA LEU A 67 5.24 -7.36 -11.31
C LEU A 67 3.86 -6.79 -10.95
N ALA A 68 3.05 -6.38 -11.92
CA ALA A 68 1.74 -5.79 -11.67
C ALA A 68 0.85 -6.71 -10.82
N GLU A 69 0.90 -8.01 -11.03
CA GLU A 69 0.10 -8.97 -10.24
C GLU A 69 0.57 -9.02 -8.77
N THR A 70 1.88 -9.00 -8.53
CA THR A 70 2.47 -9.02 -7.18
C THR A 70 2.21 -7.71 -6.43
N LEU A 71 2.16 -6.59 -7.16
CA LEU A 71 1.99 -5.24 -6.62
C LEU A 71 0.53 -4.80 -6.54
N ARG A 72 -0.41 -5.66 -6.91
CA ARG A 72 -1.83 -5.31 -7.01
C ARG A 72 -2.38 -4.70 -5.71
N GLY A 73 -2.91 -3.49 -5.83
CA GLY A 73 -3.56 -2.78 -4.74
C GLY A 73 -2.65 -2.29 -3.62
N VAL A 74 -1.32 -2.25 -3.83
CA VAL A 74 -0.37 -1.69 -2.86
C VAL A 74 -0.69 -0.22 -2.58
N ASP A 75 -0.67 0.19 -1.30
CA ASP A 75 -1.01 1.56 -0.90
C ASP A 75 0.02 2.57 -1.37
N LEU A 76 1.32 2.24 -1.32
CA LEU A 76 2.40 3.07 -1.85
C LEU A 76 3.41 2.20 -2.59
N LEU A 77 3.60 2.47 -3.86
CA LEU A 77 4.67 1.92 -4.68
C LEU A 77 5.77 2.99 -4.82
N PHE A 78 6.99 2.71 -4.32
CA PHE A 78 8.18 3.38 -4.81
C PHE A 78 8.68 2.64 -6.05
N HIS A 79 8.90 3.37 -7.14
CA HIS A 79 9.53 2.82 -8.33
C HIS A 79 10.60 3.80 -8.84
N GLU A 80 11.73 3.25 -9.31
CA GLU A 80 12.70 4.09 -10.00
C GLU A 80 12.09 4.72 -11.26
N ALA A 81 12.60 5.88 -11.62
CA ALA A 81 12.26 6.61 -12.83
C ALA A 81 13.51 7.35 -13.31
N THR A 82 14.54 6.57 -13.60
CA THR A 82 15.88 7.11 -13.90
C THR A 82 15.88 8.00 -15.15
N PHE A 83 14.96 7.73 -16.10
CA PHE A 83 14.93 8.41 -17.38
C PHE A 83 13.54 8.96 -17.74
N ALA A 84 13.54 10.02 -18.57
CA ALA A 84 12.36 10.45 -19.31
C ALA A 84 12.08 9.50 -20.49
N GLU A 85 10.87 9.52 -21.04
CA GLU A 85 10.50 8.65 -22.14
C GLU A 85 11.34 8.90 -23.41
N ALA A 86 11.78 10.12 -23.62
CA ALA A 86 12.70 10.45 -24.71
C ALA A 86 14.03 9.68 -24.67
N ASP A 87 14.44 9.23 -23.47
CA ASP A 87 15.64 8.45 -23.21
C ASP A 87 15.35 6.93 -23.04
N ALA A 88 14.18 6.43 -23.47
CA ALA A 88 13.76 5.03 -23.27
C ALA A 88 14.76 3.99 -23.81
N ALA A 89 15.44 4.28 -24.93
CA ALA A 89 16.49 3.41 -25.46
C ALA A 89 17.65 3.28 -24.47
N ARG A 90 18.05 4.38 -23.84
CA ARG A 90 19.11 4.39 -22.82
C ARG A 90 18.68 3.67 -21.54
N ALA A 91 17.43 3.86 -21.12
CA ALA A 91 16.85 3.13 -20.01
C ALA A 91 16.96 1.61 -20.22
N ALA A 92 16.60 1.14 -21.42
CA ALA A 92 16.69 -0.28 -21.76
C ALA A 92 18.14 -0.80 -21.76
N GLU A 93 19.09 -0.04 -22.32
CA GLU A 93 20.51 -0.42 -22.33
C GLU A 93 21.11 -0.55 -20.94
N THR A 94 20.70 0.34 -20.02
CA THR A 94 21.23 0.40 -18.65
C THR A 94 20.39 -0.35 -17.65
N MET A 95 19.35 -1.06 -18.09
CA MET A 95 18.45 -1.86 -17.26
C MET A 95 17.68 -1.03 -16.21
N HIS A 96 17.32 0.19 -16.61
CA HIS A 96 16.50 1.10 -15.81
C HIS A 96 15.12 1.34 -16.44
N SER A 97 14.30 2.10 -15.76
CA SER A 97 12.93 2.45 -16.19
C SER A 97 12.81 3.91 -16.54
N THR A 98 11.83 4.22 -17.41
CA THR A 98 11.38 5.59 -17.61
C THR A 98 10.28 5.96 -16.62
N ALA A 99 10.03 7.27 -16.45
CA ALA A 99 8.93 7.76 -15.61
C ALA A 99 7.55 7.28 -16.11
N GLN A 100 7.37 7.19 -17.45
CA GLN A 100 6.15 6.64 -18.03
C GLN A 100 5.99 5.13 -17.75
N GLN A 101 7.09 4.37 -17.81
CA GLN A 101 7.08 2.94 -17.48
C GLN A 101 6.73 2.69 -16.01
N ALA A 102 7.31 3.46 -15.08
CA ALA A 102 6.97 3.40 -13.66
C ALA A 102 5.47 3.68 -13.42
N ALA A 103 4.93 4.72 -14.05
CA ALA A 103 3.53 5.08 -13.97
C ALA A 103 2.61 4.04 -14.65
N THR A 104 3.05 3.43 -15.73
CA THR A 104 2.33 2.35 -16.41
C THR A 104 2.21 1.13 -15.50
N LEU A 105 3.30 0.72 -14.83
CA LEU A 105 3.27 -0.37 -13.86
C LEU A 105 2.34 -0.06 -12.70
N ALA A 106 2.41 1.15 -12.13
CA ALA A 106 1.52 1.59 -11.06
C ALA A 106 0.03 1.50 -11.45
N LYS A 107 -0.29 1.92 -12.67
CA LYS A 107 -1.66 1.84 -13.23
C LYS A 107 -2.10 0.39 -13.44
N MET A 108 -1.25 -0.47 -14.00
CA MET A 108 -1.53 -1.89 -14.19
C MET A 108 -1.76 -2.63 -12.87
N ALA A 109 -0.99 -2.27 -11.85
CA ALA A 109 -1.08 -2.85 -10.51
C ALA A 109 -2.19 -2.23 -9.65
N GLU A 110 -2.89 -1.22 -10.14
CA GLU A 110 -3.96 -0.52 -9.39
C GLU A 110 -3.48 -0.04 -8.01
N VAL A 111 -2.22 0.41 -7.91
CA VAL A 111 -1.69 0.92 -6.66
C VAL A 111 -2.43 2.19 -6.25
N ARG A 112 -2.48 2.50 -4.96
CA ARG A 112 -3.15 3.71 -4.48
C ARG A 112 -2.34 4.97 -4.79
N ARG A 113 -1.00 4.91 -4.64
CA ARG A 113 -0.08 6.04 -4.87
C ARG A 113 1.26 5.56 -5.41
N LEU A 114 1.85 6.34 -6.31
CA LEU A 114 3.19 6.13 -6.85
C LEU A 114 4.15 7.19 -6.30
N LEU A 115 5.32 6.75 -5.86
CA LEU A 115 6.45 7.60 -5.51
C LEU A 115 7.59 7.28 -6.48
N ILE A 116 7.98 8.23 -7.33
CA ILE A 116 9.10 8.04 -8.25
C ILE A 116 10.38 8.64 -7.70
N GLY A 117 11.50 7.99 -7.98
CA GLY A 117 12.82 8.39 -7.51
C GLY A 117 13.94 7.78 -8.33
N HIS A 118 15.19 7.86 -7.83
CA HIS A 118 16.38 7.34 -8.51
C HIS A 118 16.62 8.01 -9.86
N PHE A 119 16.57 9.34 -9.88
CA PHE A 119 16.68 10.12 -11.12
C PHE A 119 18.12 10.21 -11.61
N SER A 120 18.31 10.17 -12.93
CA SER A 120 19.61 10.44 -13.53
C SER A 120 20.06 11.88 -13.26
N ALA A 121 21.32 12.07 -12.89
CA ALA A 121 21.91 13.39 -12.68
C ALA A 121 21.90 14.31 -13.92
N ARG A 122 21.50 13.79 -15.09
CA ARG A 122 21.34 14.60 -16.30
C ARG A 122 20.13 15.56 -16.24
N TYR A 123 19.15 15.26 -15.36
CA TYR A 123 17.96 16.09 -15.20
C TYR A 123 18.20 17.09 -14.06
N GLU A 124 18.37 18.38 -14.41
CA GLU A 124 18.45 19.47 -13.42
C GLU A 124 17.08 19.76 -12.80
N ASP A 125 16.00 19.47 -13.55
CA ASP A 125 14.61 19.64 -13.11
C ASP A 125 13.84 18.32 -13.28
N GLU A 126 13.60 17.65 -12.17
CA GLU A 126 12.86 16.38 -12.11
C GLU A 126 11.36 16.56 -12.38
N SER A 127 10.88 17.81 -12.47
CA SER A 127 9.46 18.09 -12.76
C SER A 127 9.03 17.55 -14.14
N VAL A 128 9.96 17.38 -15.06
CA VAL A 128 9.72 16.78 -16.37
C VAL A 128 9.28 15.32 -16.19
N LEU A 129 10.03 14.55 -15.37
CA LEU A 129 9.74 13.14 -15.06
C LEU A 129 8.39 13.01 -14.33
N LEU A 130 8.13 13.92 -13.37
CA LEU A 130 6.86 13.94 -12.65
C LEU A 130 5.67 14.17 -13.60
N LYS A 131 5.77 15.14 -14.51
CA LYS A 131 4.69 15.43 -15.47
C LYS A 131 4.43 14.25 -16.41
N GLU A 132 5.48 13.59 -16.88
CA GLU A 132 5.35 12.38 -17.68
C GLU A 132 4.63 11.28 -16.91
N ALA A 133 5.05 10.99 -15.68
CA ALA A 133 4.40 9.97 -14.85
C ALA A 133 2.95 10.35 -14.55
N GLN A 134 2.67 11.59 -14.16
CA GLN A 134 1.31 12.06 -13.85
C GLN A 134 0.36 12.05 -15.05
N SER A 135 0.88 12.11 -16.27
CA SER A 135 0.04 11.96 -17.47
C SER A 135 -0.59 10.55 -17.60
N ILE A 136 0.00 9.55 -16.95
CA ILE A 136 -0.45 8.14 -16.96
C ILE A 136 -1.10 7.75 -15.63
N PHE A 137 -0.50 8.17 -14.52
CA PHE A 137 -0.95 7.90 -13.17
C PHE A 137 -0.92 9.17 -12.30
N ALA A 138 -2.08 9.78 -12.10
CA ALA A 138 -2.20 11.13 -11.53
C ALA A 138 -1.68 11.26 -10.09
N ASP A 139 -1.92 10.23 -9.22
CA ASP A 139 -1.42 10.25 -7.82
C ASP A 139 0.06 9.81 -7.76
N THR A 140 0.91 10.57 -8.46
CA THR A 140 2.37 10.38 -8.48
C THR A 140 3.07 11.54 -7.78
N LEU A 141 4.04 11.22 -6.93
CA LEU A 141 4.89 12.14 -6.19
C LEU A 141 6.37 11.91 -6.52
N LEU A 142 7.19 12.97 -6.35
CA LEU A 142 8.65 12.84 -6.37
C LEU A 142 9.18 12.43 -4.99
N ALA A 143 10.05 11.44 -4.97
CA ALA A 143 10.85 11.13 -3.79
C ALA A 143 11.91 12.22 -3.58
N ARG A 144 11.94 12.80 -2.39
CA ARG A 144 12.92 13.82 -1.99
C ARG A 144 13.45 13.52 -0.60
N GLU A 145 14.68 13.91 -0.34
CA GLU A 145 15.25 13.79 1.00
C GLU A 145 14.37 14.53 2.02
N GLY A 146 14.11 13.89 3.14
CA GLY A 146 13.25 14.42 4.20
C GLY A 146 11.75 14.32 3.94
N LEU A 147 11.31 13.74 2.80
CA LEU A 147 9.89 13.50 2.55
C LEU A 147 9.33 12.48 3.55
N SER A 148 8.27 12.85 4.24
CA SER A 148 7.51 11.97 5.11
C SER A 148 6.09 11.83 4.57
N LEU A 149 5.66 10.60 4.33
CA LEU A 149 4.32 10.28 3.83
C LEU A 149 3.58 9.42 4.85
N ALA A 150 2.35 9.82 5.18
CA ALA A 150 1.42 8.95 5.87
C ALA A 150 0.70 8.04 4.86
N LEU A 151 0.69 6.76 5.13
CA LEU A 151 -0.03 5.75 4.35
C LEU A 151 -1.43 5.55 4.88
#